data_45941158947e7b6c24d2da8f2815c6f3
#
_entry.id   45941158947e7b6c24d2da8f2815c6f3
#
_cell.length_a   1.000
_cell.length_b   1.000
_cell.length_c   1.000
_cell.angle_alpha   90.00
_cell.angle_beta   90.00
_cell.angle_gamma   90.00
#
_symmetry.space_group_name_H-M   'P 1'
#
loop_
_entity.id
_entity.type
_entity.pdbx_description
1 polymer ?
#
loop_
_entity_poly.entity_id
_entity_poly.type
_entity_poly.pdbx_seq_one_letter_code
_entity_poly.pdbx_strand_id
1 'polypeptide(L)'
;MKIEYVTNASFLFTFSDGTTVLTDPWYEDGIYHGLLFNYPPIHSKQRERYLNLKPDYLYISHIHGDHFNPFTLSHFDKGIPILIGKFPTPALRLALQQLGFTNIKECSFDEPWKLGENSVTIIKEFSGSSDDIVNETNIPVDSSIYLEDKNGYSVFFAVDNPMQIRHAEQIKTTFGKLDAAILAYSGASIYPFVFSHYSDDEKKARVEQLKSSRLKKFCQLAEIIDADFSIPAAGSFVIGGTGYKYAQYQHQACPSEIKSTWHQHKLEESKLAMLSTGDVLDLSSRSTSLSPLALDRDFTQQDRIDYAKSLKNFPCELHSIAWPEGLMMPINSLLFKARANVWRAQEKLSTYPDTDVFLHIEPVEMLPAGLKSPIYAKISMDSERVKIDTIFEPTKDKPYIVFSMTTQVLIALLLGGTFWNVAEYHMTIERVPDQFDPTLRSLMAYFKL
;
A
#
# COMPACT_ATOMS: atom_id res chain seq x y z
N MET A 1 -4.01 -28.05 -6.31
CA MET A 1 -3.75 -26.80 -5.51
C MET A 1 -5.05 -26.05 -5.32
N LYS A 2 -5.27 -25.45 -4.13
CA LYS A 2 -6.43 -24.59 -3.84
C LYS A 2 -5.96 -23.19 -3.48
N ILE A 3 -6.77 -22.19 -3.86
CA ILE A 3 -6.53 -20.77 -3.60
C ILE A 3 -7.75 -20.24 -2.86
N GLU A 4 -7.61 -19.93 -1.57
CA GLU A 4 -8.64 -19.25 -0.80
C GLU A 4 -8.34 -17.75 -0.72
N TYR A 5 -9.29 -16.92 -1.14
CA TYR A 5 -9.18 -15.49 -0.98
C TYR A 5 -9.57 -15.08 0.45
N VAL A 6 -8.69 -14.40 1.13
CA VAL A 6 -8.91 -13.91 2.49
C VAL A 6 -9.33 -12.45 2.46
N THR A 7 -8.46 -11.56 2.02
CA THR A 7 -8.74 -10.12 1.80
C THR A 7 -7.55 -9.43 1.16
N ASN A 8 -7.73 -8.35 0.42
CA ASN A 8 -6.70 -7.53 -0.21
C ASN A 8 -5.61 -8.36 -0.92
N ALA A 9 -4.41 -8.45 -0.35
CA ALA A 9 -3.30 -9.28 -0.81
C ALA A 9 -3.12 -10.56 0.03
N SER A 10 -4.06 -10.89 0.91
CA SER A 10 -4.01 -12.09 1.72
C SER A 10 -4.74 -13.25 1.04
N PHE A 11 -3.99 -14.30 0.73
CA PHE A 11 -4.47 -15.56 0.15
C PHE A 11 -3.91 -16.74 0.94
N LEU A 12 -4.74 -17.78 1.11
CA LEU A 12 -4.28 -19.06 1.63
C LEU A 12 -4.15 -20.06 0.47
N PHE A 13 -2.92 -20.40 0.14
CA PHE A 13 -2.61 -21.45 -0.83
C PHE A 13 -2.50 -22.78 -0.12
N THR A 14 -3.20 -23.80 -0.62
CA THR A 14 -3.07 -25.19 -0.17
C THR A 14 -2.58 -26.04 -1.30
N PHE A 15 -1.35 -26.51 -1.20
CA PHE A 15 -0.74 -27.42 -2.16
C PHE A 15 -1.39 -28.81 -2.16
N SER A 16 -1.14 -29.61 -3.18
CA SER A 16 -1.76 -30.93 -3.34
C SER A 16 -1.38 -31.93 -2.25
N ASP A 17 -0.26 -31.72 -1.55
CA ASP A 17 0.16 -32.54 -0.39
C ASP A 17 -0.39 -32.02 0.95
N GLY A 18 -1.15 -30.93 0.95
CA GLY A 18 -1.72 -30.30 2.13
C GLY A 18 -0.86 -29.19 2.72
N THR A 19 0.38 -28.98 2.24
CA THR A 19 1.22 -27.85 2.67
C THR A 19 0.50 -26.52 2.40
N THR A 20 0.59 -25.59 3.32
CA THR A 20 -0.11 -24.30 3.26
C THR A 20 0.85 -23.10 3.31
N VAL A 21 0.58 -22.11 2.47
CA VAL A 21 1.24 -20.79 2.48
C VAL A 21 0.19 -19.71 2.59
N LEU A 22 0.29 -18.86 3.60
CA LEU A 22 -0.57 -17.70 3.80
C LEU A 22 0.22 -16.43 3.44
N THR A 23 -0.33 -15.60 2.56
CA THR A 23 0.31 -14.36 2.14
C THR A 23 -0.24 -13.14 2.87
N ASP A 24 0.61 -12.18 3.17
CA ASP A 24 0.31 -10.80 3.59
C ASP A 24 -0.94 -10.67 4.50
N PRO A 25 -0.96 -11.29 5.69
CA PRO A 25 -2.14 -11.31 6.54
C PRO A 25 -2.44 -9.93 7.14
N TRP A 26 -3.56 -9.33 6.72
CA TRP A 26 -4.09 -8.08 7.25
C TRP A 26 -5.60 -8.24 7.54
N TYR A 27 -5.95 -8.47 8.81
CA TYR A 27 -7.34 -8.72 9.24
C TYR A 27 -7.88 -7.69 10.21
N GLU A 28 -7.05 -6.72 10.60
CA GLU A 28 -7.41 -5.66 11.52
C GLU A 28 -7.71 -4.36 10.76
N ASP A 29 -8.81 -3.72 11.14
CA ASP A 29 -9.27 -2.48 10.56
C ASP A 29 -8.61 -1.25 11.23
N GLY A 30 -8.56 -0.13 10.50
CA GLY A 30 -8.07 1.14 11.04
C GLY A 30 -6.55 1.28 11.00
N ILE A 31 -5.86 0.56 10.10
CA ILE A 31 -4.44 0.84 9.86
C ILE A 31 -4.23 2.27 9.33
N TYR A 32 -2.97 2.71 9.30
CA TYR A 32 -2.60 4.09 8.97
C TYR A 32 -3.31 5.11 9.87
N HIS A 33 -3.24 4.85 11.19
CA HIS A 33 -3.80 5.70 12.23
C HIS A 33 -5.33 5.90 12.11
N GLY A 34 -6.04 4.82 11.79
CA GLY A 34 -7.50 4.82 11.73
C GLY A 34 -8.08 5.26 10.39
N LEU A 35 -7.33 5.12 9.28
CA LEU A 35 -7.80 5.53 7.95
C LEU A 35 -8.13 4.38 7.00
N LEU A 36 -7.38 3.29 6.98
CA LEU A 36 -7.64 2.18 6.05
C LEU A 36 -8.36 1.03 6.73
N PHE A 37 -9.38 0.53 6.06
CA PHE A 37 -10.26 -0.55 6.50
C PHE A 37 -10.44 -1.57 5.39
N ASN A 38 -10.57 -2.84 5.75
CA ASN A 38 -10.95 -3.86 4.78
C ASN A 38 -12.32 -3.57 4.17
N TYR A 39 -12.44 -3.66 2.86
CA TYR A 39 -13.72 -3.55 2.18
C TYR A 39 -13.78 -4.45 0.93
N PRO A 40 -14.77 -5.34 0.79
CA PRO A 40 -15.83 -5.62 1.77
C PRO A 40 -15.30 -6.01 3.16
N PRO A 41 -16.07 -5.71 4.23
CA PRO A 41 -15.63 -6.04 5.58
C PRO A 41 -15.54 -7.55 5.78
N ILE A 42 -14.60 -8.00 6.57
CA ILE A 42 -14.46 -9.42 6.92
C ILE A 42 -15.51 -9.79 7.96
N HIS A 43 -16.35 -10.80 7.67
CA HIS A 43 -17.33 -11.31 8.63
C HIS A 43 -16.61 -11.81 9.90
N SER A 44 -17.15 -11.52 11.10
CA SER A 44 -16.50 -11.78 12.39
C SER A 44 -16.04 -13.23 12.56
N LYS A 45 -16.85 -14.21 12.16
CA LYS A 45 -16.49 -15.64 12.21
C LYS A 45 -15.34 -16.00 11.26
N GLN A 46 -15.25 -15.35 10.11
CA GLN A 46 -14.12 -15.53 9.20
C GLN A 46 -12.85 -14.89 9.76
N ARG A 47 -12.96 -13.67 10.31
CA ARG A 47 -11.83 -13.00 10.98
C ARG A 47 -11.28 -13.86 12.11
N GLU A 48 -12.15 -14.39 13.00
CA GLU A 48 -11.76 -15.31 14.07
C GLU A 48 -11.06 -16.55 13.53
N ARG A 49 -11.62 -17.18 12.48
CA ARG A 49 -10.99 -18.32 11.82
C ARG A 49 -9.59 -17.98 11.30
N TYR A 50 -9.42 -16.84 10.62
CA TYR A 50 -8.14 -16.45 10.03
C TYR A 50 -7.10 -16.08 11.08
N LEU A 51 -7.48 -15.43 12.17
CA LEU A 51 -6.59 -15.16 13.30
C LEU A 51 -6.11 -16.42 14.03
N ASN A 52 -6.88 -17.52 13.94
CA ASN A 52 -6.54 -18.82 14.52
C ASN A 52 -5.96 -19.82 13.50
N LEU A 53 -5.69 -19.40 12.27
CA LEU A 53 -5.02 -20.26 11.28
C LEU A 53 -3.64 -20.68 11.75
N LYS A 54 -3.25 -21.89 11.37
CA LYS A 54 -1.89 -22.42 11.57
C LYS A 54 -1.32 -22.85 10.23
N PRO A 55 -0.98 -21.91 9.34
CA PRO A 55 -0.36 -22.27 8.08
C PRO A 55 1.04 -22.80 8.31
N ASP A 56 1.55 -23.61 7.39
CA ASP A 56 2.92 -24.12 7.47
C ASP A 56 3.96 -23.02 7.21
N TYR A 57 3.59 -22.04 6.37
CA TYR A 57 4.44 -20.90 6.02
C TYR A 57 3.63 -19.61 5.94
N LEU A 58 4.27 -18.50 6.32
CA LEU A 58 3.83 -17.16 5.95
C LEU A 58 4.73 -16.62 4.83
N TYR A 59 4.15 -15.88 3.91
CA TYR A 59 4.89 -15.02 2.99
C TYR A 59 4.53 -13.57 3.27
N ILE A 60 5.53 -12.72 3.46
CA ILE A 60 5.35 -11.26 3.60
C ILE A 60 6.10 -10.59 2.46
N SER A 61 5.34 -9.95 1.57
CA SER A 61 5.87 -9.35 0.36
C SER A 61 6.71 -8.12 0.61
N HIS A 62 6.25 -7.24 1.52
CA HIS A 62 6.91 -5.99 1.87
C HIS A 62 6.39 -5.38 3.18
N ILE A 63 6.91 -4.21 3.57
CA ILE A 63 6.72 -3.62 4.91
C ILE A 63 5.48 -2.71 5.05
N HIS A 64 4.69 -2.44 4.01
CA HIS A 64 3.50 -1.62 4.15
C HIS A 64 2.47 -2.26 5.09
N GLY A 65 1.69 -1.42 5.79
CA GLY A 65 0.81 -1.88 6.89
C GLY A 65 -0.36 -2.78 6.48
N ASP A 66 -0.76 -2.78 5.23
CA ASP A 66 -1.76 -3.66 4.62
C ASP A 66 -1.20 -5.00 4.13
N HIS A 67 0.13 -5.22 4.28
CA HIS A 67 0.85 -6.47 4.00
C HIS A 67 1.60 -6.96 5.25
N PHE A 68 2.34 -6.09 5.89
CA PHE A 68 2.97 -6.33 7.18
C PHE A 68 2.12 -5.67 8.28
N ASN A 69 1.15 -6.42 8.83
CA ASN A 69 0.30 -5.92 9.90
C ASN A 69 0.73 -6.49 11.25
N PRO A 70 1.35 -5.69 12.15
CA PRO A 70 1.87 -6.17 13.43
C PRO A 70 0.82 -6.80 14.32
N PHE A 71 -0.40 -6.25 14.33
CA PHE A 71 -1.51 -6.77 15.13
C PHE A 71 -1.92 -8.16 14.65
N THR A 72 -2.24 -8.30 13.36
CA THR A 72 -2.59 -9.61 12.77
C THR A 72 -1.44 -10.61 12.95
N LEU A 73 -0.19 -10.20 12.68
CA LEU A 73 0.99 -11.05 12.85
C LEU A 73 1.24 -11.48 14.29
N SER A 74 0.75 -10.72 15.29
CA SER A 74 0.91 -11.09 16.71
C SER A 74 0.19 -12.39 17.07
N HIS A 75 -0.83 -12.78 16.32
CA HIS A 75 -1.62 -14.00 16.54
C HIS A 75 -0.93 -15.29 16.06
N PHE A 76 0.07 -15.19 15.19
CA PHE A 76 0.76 -16.37 14.69
C PHE A 76 1.89 -16.82 15.62
N ASP A 77 2.18 -18.13 15.58
CA ASP A 77 3.31 -18.72 16.29
C ASP A 77 4.62 -18.06 15.89
N LYS A 78 5.46 -17.71 16.86
CA LYS A 78 6.73 -16.99 16.60
C LYS A 78 7.81 -17.87 15.98
N GLY A 79 7.63 -19.17 15.99
CA GLY A 79 8.48 -20.16 15.31
C GLY A 79 8.03 -20.51 13.89
N ILE A 80 6.88 -19.99 13.43
CA ILE A 80 6.41 -20.26 12.06
C ILE A 80 7.44 -19.79 11.03
N PRO A 81 7.75 -20.59 9.99
CA PRO A 81 8.60 -20.14 8.91
C PRO A 81 7.97 -18.96 8.16
N ILE A 82 8.67 -17.83 8.08
CA ILE A 82 8.26 -16.68 7.27
C ILE A 82 9.21 -16.54 6.08
N LEU A 83 8.63 -16.58 4.88
CA LEU A 83 9.34 -16.35 3.62
C LEU A 83 9.30 -14.86 3.29
N ILE A 84 10.45 -14.26 3.05
CA ILE A 84 10.60 -12.89 2.56
C ILE A 84 11.65 -12.83 1.46
N GLY A 85 11.59 -11.86 0.58
CA GLY A 85 12.66 -11.58 -0.36
C GLY A 85 13.94 -11.15 0.37
N LYS A 86 15.10 -11.51 -0.17
CA LYS A 86 16.40 -11.03 0.33
C LYS A 86 16.62 -9.59 -0.12
N PHE A 87 15.91 -8.66 0.53
CA PHE A 87 16.00 -7.24 0.24
C PHE A 87 17.38 -6.66 0.61
N PRO A 88 17.87 -5.65 -0.13
CA PRO A 88 19.12 -4.95 0.20
C PRO A 88 19.08 -4.26 1.56
N THR A 89 17.88 -3.83 2.01
CA THR A 89 17.68 -3.26 3.33
C THR A 89 17.12 -4.30 4.30
N PRO A 90 17.57 -4.38 5.54
CA PRO A 90 17.08 -5.36 6.51
C PRO A 90 15.77 -4.95 7.19
N ALA A 91 15.07 -3.90 6.71
CA ALA A 91 13.95 -3.28 7.40
C ALA A 91 12.84 -4.29 7.73
N LEU A 92 12.35 -5.05 6.73
CA LEU A 92 11.30 -6.04 6.93
C LEU A 92 11.74 -7.16 7.88
N ARG A 93 12.96 -7.69 7.71
CA ARG A 93 13.51 -8.72 8.61
C ARG A 93 13.59 -8.23 10.04
N LEU A 94 14.13 -7.01 10.27
CA LEU A 94 14.23 -6.42 11.59
C LEU A 94 12.86 -6.17 12.22
N ALA A 95 11.88 -5.70 11.45
CA ALA A 95 10.52 -5.51 11.93
C ALA A 95 9.87 -6.84 12.37
N LEU A 96 10.04 -7.91 11.60
CA LEU A 96 9.59 -9.26 11.97
C LEU A 96 10.29 -9.76 13.24
N GLN A 97 11.60 -9.54 13.37
CA GLN A 97 12.36 -9.90 14.59
C GLN A 97 11.88 -9.11 15.81
N GLN A 98 11.54 -7.83 15.67
CA GLN A 98 10.96 -7.01 16.74
C GLN A 98 9.59 -7.54 17.20
N LEU A 99 8.81 -8.16 16.31
CA LEU A 99 7.57 -8.87 16.66
C LEU A 99 7.81 -10.25 17.29
N GLY A 100 9.07 -10.67 17.48
CA GLY A 100 9.48 -11.91 18.11
C GLY A 100 9.59 -13.12 17.18
N PHE A 101 9.44 -12.96 15.86
CA PHE A 101 9.62 -14.09 14.92
C PHE A 101 11.08 -14.52 14.84
N THR A 102 11.31 -15.84 14.95
CA THR A 102 12.66 -16.44 15.02
C THR A 102 13.04 -17.23 13.78
N ASN A 103 12.06 -17.60 12.94
CA ASN A 103 12.26 -18.48 11.79
C ASN A 103 12.02 -17.75 10.45
N ILE A 104 12.80 -16.70 10.20
CA ILE A 104 12.69 -15.89 8.98
C ILE A 104 13.62 -16.46 7.92
N LYS A 105 13.07 -16.74 6.73
CA LYS A 105 13.77 -17.25 5.55
C LYS A 105 13.90 -16.13 4.51
N GLU A 106 15.10 -15.57 4.39
CA GLU A 106 15.43 -14.61 3.32
C GLU A 106 15.75 -15.39 2.04
N CYS A 107 14.77 -15.47 1.14
CA CYS A 107 14.91 -16.18 -0.14
C CYS A 107 15.61 -15.28 -1.17
N SER A 108 16.58 -15.82 -1.93
CA SER A 108 17.14 -15.12 -3.08
C SER A 108 16.03 -14.84 -4.09
N PHE A 109 16.04 -13.64 -4.67
CA PHE A 109 15.08 -13.31 -5.72
C PHE A 109 15.31 -14.16 -6.97
N ASP A 110 14.21 -14.50 -7.62
CA ASP A 110 14.16 -15.23 -8.90
C ASP A 110 14.76 -16.67 -8.82
N GLU A 111 15.01 -17.18 -7.61
CA GLU A 111 15.50 -18.53 -7.35
C GLU A 111 14.43 -19.37 -6.65
N PRO A 112 14.17 -20.63 -7.08
CA PRO A 112 13.21 -21.50 -6.43
C PRO A 112 13.63 -21.90 -5.02
N TRP A 113 12.73 -21.72 -4.06
CA TRP A 113 12.84 -22.21 -2.68
C TRP A 113 11.95 -23.44 -2.50
N LYS A 114 12.51 -24.56 -2.02
CA LYS A 114 11.78 -25.81 -1.86
C LYS A 114 10.94 -25.84 -0.57
N LEU A 115 9.67 -26.24 -0.72
CA LEU A 115 8.72 -26.55 0.34
C LEU A 115 8.32 -28.04 0.26
N GLY A 116 9.24 -28.91 0.66
CA GLY A 116 9.09 -30.35 0.39
C GLY A 116 9.20 -30.65 -1.12
N GLU A 117 8.14 -31.23 -1.70
CA GLU A 117 8.05 -31.49 -3.15
C GLU A 117 7.51 -30.28 -3.94
N ASN A 118 7.00 -29.27 -3.24
CA ASN A 118 6.53 -28.02 -3.83
C ASN A 118 7.66 -26.99 -3.91
N SER A 119 7.42 -25.87 -4.60
CA SER A 119 8.37 -24.76 -4.63
C SER A 119 7.68 -23.40 -4.66
N VAL A 120 8.39 -22.41 -4.15
CA VAL A 120 8.04 -20.99 -4.30
C VAL A 120 9.25 -20.24 -4.85
N THR A 121 8.97 -19.23 -5.68
CA THR A 121 10.00 -18.29 -6.16
C THR A 121 9.53 -16.89 -5.82
N ILE A 122 10.33 -16.16 -5.02
CA ILE A 122 10.07 -14.76 -4.74
C ILE A 122 10.69 -13.93 -5.85
N ILE A 123 9.86 -13.17 -6.55
CA ILE A 123 10.24 -12.39 -7.71
C ILE A 123 10.54 -10.97 -7.25
N LYS A 124 11.68 -10.46 -7.68
CA LYS A 124 12.11 -9.10 -7.37
C LYS A 124 11.13 -8.08 -7.93
N GLU A 125 11.05 -6.92 -7.27
CA GLU A 125 10.31 -5.77 -7.77
C GLU A 125 10.65 -5.45 -9.22
N PHE A 126 9.60 -5.22 -10.02
CA PHE A 126 9.74 -4.86 -11.43
C PHE A 126 10.21 -3.42 -11.56
N SER A 127 11.43 -3.21 -12.02
CA SER A 127 12.02 -1.88 -12.20
C SER A 127 11.48 -1.13 -13.42
N GLY A 128 11.45 0.20 -13.32
CA GLY A 128 11.14 1.09 -14.44
C GLY A 128 9.66 1.15 -14.81
N SER A 129 8.76 0.96 -13.85
CA SER A 129 7.37 1.35 -14.01
C SER A 129 7.24 2.86 -13.80
N SER A 130 6.40 3.52 -14.62
CA SER A 130 6.14 4.97 -14.47
C SER A 130 5.38 5.32 -13.19
N ASP A 131 4.84 4.29 -12.52
CA ASP A 131 4.19 4.40 -11.22
C ASP A 131 5.19 4.22 -10.06
N ASP A 132 6.46 3.94 -10.36
CA ASP A 132 7.55 3.74 -9.39
C ASP A 132 7.97 5.05 -8.74
N ILE A 133 7.12 5.50 -7.91
CA ILE A 133 7.31 6.67 -7.06
C ILE A 133 8.39 6.43 -5.99
N VAL A 134 8.75 5.19 -5.77
CA VAL A 134 9.61 4.76 -4.65
C VAL A 134 11.03 4.42 -5.09
N ASN A 135 11.30 4.23 -6.39
CA ASN A 135 12.52 3.57 -6.85
C ASN A 135 13.54 4.40 -7.62
N GLU A 136 13.63 5.70 -7.39
CA GLU A 136 14.82 6.44 -7.85
C GLU A 136 16.12 5.93 -7.19
N THR A 137 16.00 5.19 -6.08
CA THR A 137 17.16 4.60 -5.40
C THR A 137 17.57 3.24 -5.96
N ASN A 138 16.83 2.64 -6.90
CA ASN A 138 17.01 1.25 -7.37
C ASN A 138 17.04 0.19 -6.24
N ILE A 139 16.51 0.52 -5.06
CA ILE A 139 16.43 -0.41 -3.94
C ILE A 139 15.04 -1.04 -3.97
N PRO A 140 14.91 -2.35 -4.29
CA PRO A 140 13.62 -3.00 -4.30
C PRO A 140 13.01 -3.01 -2.90
N VAL A 141 11.73 -2.66 -2.82
CA VAL A 141 10.95 -2.65 -1.58
C VAL A 141 9.78 -3.62 -1.63
N ASP A 142 9.32 -3.99 -2.83
CA ASP A 142 8.24 -4.92 -3.10
C ASP A 142 8.72 -6.24 -3.67
N SER A 143 7.87 -7.25 -3.58
CA SER A 143 8.11 -8.54 -4.24
C SER A 143 6.79 -9.20 -4.64
N SER A 144 6.88 -10.07 -5.67
CA SER A 144 5.82 -10.98 -6.08
C SER A 144 6.19 -12.41 -5.70
N ILE A 145 5.24 -13.34 -5.82
CA ILE A 145 5.52 -14.76 -5.56
C ILE A 145 4.95 -15.64 -6.67
N TYR A 146 5.75 -16.61 -7.11
CA TYR A 146 5.33 -17.73 -7.95
C TYR A 146 5.33 -19.00 -7.09
N LEU A 147 4.26 -19.78 -7.18
CA LEU A 147 4.08 -21.03 -6.45
C LEU A 147 3.87 -22.16 -7.45
N GLU A 148 4.55 -23.27 -7.24
CA GLU A 148 4.41 -24.48 -8.05
C GLU A 148 4.26 -25.69 -7.13
N ASP A 149 3.19 -26.45 -7.31
CA ASP A 149 2.97 -27.65 -6.53
C ASP A 149 3.55 -28.89 -7.20
N LYS A 150 3.71 -29.96 -6.42
CA LYS A 150 4.29 -31.23 -6.89
C LYS A 150 3.54 -31.89 -8.07
N ASN A 151 2.30 -31.50 -8.32
CA ASN A 151 1.49 -32.00 -9.45
C ASN A 151 1.54 -31.05 -10.65
N GLY A 152 2.36 -29.99 -10.61
CA GLY A 152 2.57 -29.03 -11.68
C GLY A 152 1.56 -27.90 -11.74
N TYR A 153 0.64 -27.77 -10.77
CA TYR A 153 -0.21 -26.58 -10.70
C TYR A 153 0.63 -25.37 -10.32
N SER A 154 0.42 -24.27 -11.03
CA SER A 154 1.25 -23.07 -10.90
C SER A 154 0.42 -21.79 -10.75
N VAL A 155 0.86 -20.92 -9.84
CA VAL A 155 0.21 -19.64 -9.55
C VAL A 155 1.25 -18.54 -9.52
N PHE A 156 1.03 -17.48 -10.26
CA PHE A 156 1.75 -16.22 -10.10
C PHE A 156 0.87 -15.21 -9.35
N PHE A 157 1.42 -14.61 -8.31
CA PHE A 157 0.76 -13.54 -7.56
C PHE A 157 1.63 -12.28 -7.56
N ALA A 158 1.14 -11.24 -8.23
CA ALA A 158 1.86 -9.98 -8.40
C ALA A 158 1.98 -9.17 -7.10
N VAL A 159 1.05 -9.32 -6.15
CA VAL A 159 0.92 -8.47 -4.97
C VAL A 159 0.77 -7.00 -5.40
N ASP A 160 1.47 -6.07 -4.77
CA ASP A 160 1.51 -4.65 -5.14
C ASP A 160 2.66 -4.33 -6.12
N ASN A 161 3.48 -5.33 -6.46
CA ASN A 161 4.63 -5.17 -7.34
C ASN A 161 4.20 -4.59 -8.70
N PRO A 162 4.63 -3.38 -9.08
CA PRO A 162 4.08 -2.68 -10.24
C PRO A 162 4.49 -3.34 -11.54
N MET A 163 3.51 -3.88 -12.26
CA MET A 163 3.74 -4.55 -13.55
C MET A 163 3.48 -3.64 -14.74
N GLN A 164 4.31 -3.76 -15.77
CA GLN A 164 4.07 -3.26 -17.12
C GLN A 164 3.92 -4.42 -18.10
N ILE A 165 3.51 -4.12 -19.33
CA ILE A 165 3.30 -5.12 -20.40
C ILE A 165 4.53 -6.03 -20.55
N ARG A 166 5.73 -5.47 -20.64
CA ARG A 166 7.00 -6.25 -20.73
C ARG A 166 7.21 -7.23 -19.59
N HIS A 167 6.71 -6.91 -18.38
CA HIS A 167 6.84 -7.80 -17.22
C HIS A 167 5.88 -8.99 -17.33
N ALA A 168 4.69 -8.81 -17.88
CA ALA A 168 3.76 -9.90 -18.19
C ALA A 168 4.36 -10.85 -19.24
N GLU A 169 5.01 -10.32 -20.28
CA GLU A 169 5.74 -11.10 -21.28
C GLU A 169 6.90 -11.87 -20.64
N GLN A 170 7.64 -11.24 -19.73
CA GLN A 170 8.71 -11.90 -18.97
C GLN A 170 8.18 -13.04 -18.11
N ILE A 171 7.10 -12.84 -17.34
CA ILE A 171 6.45 -13.88 -16.52
C ILE A 171 6.02 -15.06 -17.41
N LYS A 172 5.33 -14.80 -18.52
CA LYS A 172 4.94 -15.84 -19.48
C LYS A 172 6.13 -16.60 -20.03
N THR A 173 7.20 -15.90 -20.37
CA THR A 173 8.41 -16.53 -20.93
C THR A 173 9.13 -17.37 -19.89
N THR A 174 9.21 -16.89 -18.63
CA THR A 174 9.95 -17.55 -17.56
C THR A 174 9.23 -18.77 -17.02
N PHE A 175 7.91 -18.66 -16.78
CA PHE A 175 7.14 -19.70 -16.10
C PHE A 175 6.21 -20.50 -17.02
N GLY A 176 6.07 -20.10 -18.29
CA GLY A 176 5.21 -20.78 -19.25
C GLY A 176 3.72 -20.56 -18.97
N LYS A 177 2.94 -21.61 -19.21
CA LYS A 177 1.47 -21.59 -18.96
C LYS A 177 1.20 -21.66 -17.46
N LEU A 178 0.39 -20.75 -16.97
CA LEU A 178 -0.04 -20.69 -15.57
C LEU A 178 -1.47 -21.19 -15.40
N ASP A 179 -1.76 -21.87 -14.29
CA ASP A 179 -3.13 -22.21 -13.90
C ASP A 179 -3.86 -20.98 -13.35
N ALA A 180 -3.18 -20.13 -12.58
CA ALA A 180 -3.77 -18.88 -12.12
C ALA A 180 -2.75 -17.72 -12.08
N ALA A 181 -3.25 -16.51 -12.38
CA ALA A 181 -2.53 -15.25 -12.19
C ALA A 181 -3.37 -14.32 -11.31
N ILE A 182 -2.80 -13.91 -10.17
CA ILE A 182 -3.43 -12.97 -9.23
C ILE A 182 -2.77 -11.62 -9.49
N LEU A 183 -3.56 -10.65 -9.98
CA LEU A 183 -3.05 -9.39 -10.51
C LEU A 183 -3.71 -8.20 -9.83
N ALA A 184 -2.94 -7.16 -9.57
CA ALA A 184 -3.47 -5.91 -9.05
C ALA A 184 -4.37 -5.22 -10.10
N TYR A 185 -5.61 -4.91 -9.72
CA TYR A 185 -6.55 -4.15 -10.55
C TYR A 185 -6.68 -2.69 -10.11
N SER A 186 -6.05 -2.34 -9.00
CA SER A 186 -6.10 -1.04 -8.35
C SER A 186 -4.73 -0.68 -7.78
N GLY A 187 -4.66 0.29 -6.90
CA GLY A 187 -3.48 0.68 -6.13
C GLY A 187 -3.85 1.62 -5.01
N ALA A 188 -3.00 1.71 -4.01
CA ALA A 188 -3.13 2.67 -2.93
C ALA A 188 -2.47 4.00 -3.34
N SER A 189 -3.26 5.03 -3.59
CA SER A 189 -2.78 6.36 -3.93
C SER A 189 -3.61 7.42 -3.24
N ILE A 190 -2.94 8.41 -2.65
CA ILE A 190 -3.57 9.61 -2.10
C ILE A 190 -4.08 10.57 -3.18
N TYR A 191 -3.65 10.37 -4.42
CA TYR A 191 -4.08 11.17 -5.56
C TYR A 191 -5.44 10.70 -6.08
N PRO A 192 -6.40 11.59 -6.34
CA PRO A 192 -6.33 13.05 -6.20
C PRO A 192 -6.94 13.59 -4.87
N PHE A 193 -7.35 12.73 -3.92
CA PHE A 193 -8.26 13.13 -2.85
C PHE A 193 -7.67 14.12 -1.85
N VAL A 194 -6.39 14.04 -1.51
CA VAL A 194 -5.73 15.01 -0.60
C VAL A 194 -5.32 16.31 -1.29
N PHE A 195 -5.43 16.41 -2.62
CA PHE A 195 -4.98 17.58 -3.36
C PHE A 195 -6.00 18.71 -3.30
N SER A 196 -5.66 19.80 -2.60
CA SER A 196 -6.57 20.90 -2.31
C SER A 196 -6.81 21.85 -3.49
N HIS A 197 -5.91 21.88 -4.47
CA HIS A 197 -6.04 22.72 -5.67
C HIS A 197 -7.02 22.18 -6.72
N TYR A 198 -7.54 20.95 -6.53
CA TYR A 198 -8.60 20.41 -7.40
C TYR A 198 -9.98 20.64 -6.79
N SER A 199 -10.91 21.07 -7.63
CA SER A 199 -12.35 21.03 -7.32
C SER A 199 -12.86 19.57 -7.21
N ASP A 200 -14.04 19.40 -6.62
CA ASP A 200 -14.67 18.09 -6.49
C ASP A 200 -14.89 17.40 -7.85
N ASP A 201 -15.29 18.15 -8.88
CA ASP A 201 -15.51 17.61 -10.21
C ASP A 201 -14.19 17.19 -10.88
N GLU A 202 -13.13 17.97 -10.70
CA GLU A 202 -11.80 17.59 -11.19
C GLU A 202 -11.29 16.34 -10.49
N LYS A 203 -11.48 16.20 -9.16
CA LYS A 203 -11.12 14.99 -8.43
C LYS A 203 -11.85 13.78 -8.96
N LYS A 204 -13.18 13.87 -9.15
CA LYS A 204 -13.99 12.78 -9.72
C LYS A 204 -13.53 12.38 -11.12
N ALA A 205 -13.29 13.35 -12.00
CA ALA A 205 -12.79 13.08 -13.35
C ALA A 205 -11.44 12.34 -13.34
N ARG A 206 -10.53 12.75 -12.47
CA ARG A 206 -9.20 12.09 -12.30
C ARG A 206 -9.32 10.69 -11.73
N VAL A 207 -10.23 10.46 -10.78
CA VAL A 207 -10.54 9.13 -10.23
C VAL A 207 -11.01 8.19 -11.34
N GLU A 208 -11.96 8.63 -12.18
CA GLU A 208 -12.46 7.81 -13.28
C GLU A 208 -11.38 7.50 -14.32
N GLN A 209 -10.51 8.46 -14.61
CA GLN A 209 -9.37 8.24 -15.50
C GLN A 209 -8.38 7.20 -14.93
N LEU A 210 -8.02 7.31 -13.63
CA LEU A 210 -7.14 6.35 -12.96
C LEU A 210 -7.75 4.95 -12.92
N LYS A 211 -9.02 4.84 -12.53
CA LYS A 211 -9.76 3.59 -12.46
C LYS A 211 -9.79 2.90 -13.83
N SER A 212 -10.20 3.64 -14.86
CA SER A 212 -10.23 3.13 -16.24
C SER A 212 -8.86 2.66 -16.72
N SER A 213 -7.80 3.45 -16.47
CA SER A 213 -6.43 3.09 -16.86
C SER A 213 -5.96 1.81 -16.17
N ARG A 214 -6.22 1.66 -14.86
CA ARG A 214 -5.81 0.49 -14.09
C ARG A 214 -6.57 -0.78 -14.47
N LEU A 215 -7.89 -0.68 -14.67
CA LEU A 215 -8.70 -1.80 -15.18
C LEU A 215 -8.24 -2.25 -16.56
N LYS A 216 -7.99 -1.30 -17.47
CA LYS A 216 -7.45 -1.60 -18.80
C LYS A 216 -6.09 -2.32 -18.69
N LYS A 217 -5.21 -1.84 -17.83
CA LYS A 217 -3.90 -2.47 -17.59
C LYS A 217 -4.06 -3.89 -17.05
N PHE A 218 -4.94 -4.11 -16.06
CA PHE A 218 -5.27 -5.45 -15.54
C PHE A 218 -5.69 -6.40 -16.67
N CYS A 219 -6.60 -6.00 -17.54
CA CYS A 219 -7.05 -6.84 -18.67
C CYS A 219 -5.90 -7.14 -19.66
N GLN A 220 -5.06 -6.14 -19.96
CA GLN A 220 -3.91 -6.33 -20.85
C GLN A 220 -2.87 -7.31 -20.27
N LEU A 221 -2.58 -7.19 -18.97
CA LEU A 221 -1.67 -8.12 -18.28
C LEU A 221 -2.23 -9.54 -18.28
N ALA A 222 -3.53 -9.69 -17.98
CA ALA A 222 -4.22 -10.97 -18.00
C ALA A 222 -4.21 -11.63 -19.39
N GLU A 223 -4.44 -10.84 -20.45
CA GLU A 223 -4.39 -11.30 -21.84
C GLU A 223 -3.02 -11.83 -22.22
N ILE A 224 -1.95 -11.13 -21.85
CA ILE A 224 -0.58 -11.51 -22.18
C ILE A 224 -0.14 -12.74 -21.40
N ILE A 225 -0.36 -12.77 -20.10
CA ILE A 225 -0.02 -13.90 -19.23
C ILE A 225 -0.80 -15.13 -19.66
N ASP A 226 -2.06 -14.95 -20.03
CA ASP A 226 -2.94 -16.02 -20.56
C ASP A 226 -3.06 -17.22 -19.60
N ALA A 227 -3.19 -16.95 -18.31
CA ALA A 227 -3.45 -17.97 -17.31
C ALA A 227 -4.85 -18.59 -17.49
N ASP A 228 -5.07 -19.80 -16.94
CA ASP A 228 -6.39 -20.41 -16.93
C ASP A 228 -7.39 -19.65 -16.09
N PHE A 229 -6.92 -19.01 -15.01
CA PHE A 229 -7.70 -18.09 -14.18
C PHE A 229 -6.93 -16.78 -13.93
N SER A 230 -7.61 -15.65 -14.10
CA SER A 230 -7.13 -14.32 -13.70
C SER A 230 -7.95 -13.84 -12.52
N ILE A 231 -7.28 -13.53 -11.40
CA ILE A 231 -7.93 -13.13 -10.14
C ILE A 231 -7.55 -11.67 -9.86
N PRO A 232 -8.51 -10.72 -9.82
CA PRO A 232 -8.22 -9.37 -9.39
C PRO A 232 -7.98 -9.30 -7.88
N ALA A 233 -6.91 -8.63 -7.45
CA ALA A 233 -6.50 -8.50 -6.06
C ALA A 233 -5.89 -7.12 -5.74
N ALA A 234 -5.43 -6.90 -4.50
CA ALA A 234 -4.76 -5.68 -4.05
C ALA A 234 -5.58 -4.39 -4.29
N GLY A 235 -6.81 -4.36 -3.81
CA GLY A 235 -7.73 -3.21 -3.98
C GLY A 235 -8.94 -3.28 -3.06
N SER A 236 -8.95 -4.21 -2.11
CA SER A 236 -10.10 -4.48 -1.23
C SER A 236 -10.00 -3.68 0.07
N PHE A 237 -10.00 -2.35 -0.05
CA PHE A 237 -9.97 -1.45 1.10
C PHE A 237 -10.82 -0.20 0.87
N VAL A 238 -11.10 0.51 1.97
CA VAL A 238 -11.77 1.81 1.96
C VAL A 238 -11.09 2.76 2.92
N ILE A 239 -11.11 4.06 2.58
CA ILE A 239 -10.69 5.13 3.48
C ILE A 239 -11.88 5.50 4.36
N GLY A 240 -11.73 5.28 5.67
CA GLY A 240 -12.74 5.58 6.69
C GLY A 240 -12.21 6.54 7.75
N GLY A 241 -12.68 6.38 8.99
CA GLY A 241 -12.26 7.22 10.12
C GLY A 241 -12.42 8.71 9.82
N THR A 242 -11.43 9.51 10.19
CA THR A 242 -11.41 10.96 9.90
C THR A 242 -11.33 11.29 8.42
N GLY A 243 -10.87 10.35 7.61
CA GLY A 243 -10.76 10.47 6.14
C GLY A 243 -11.99 9.98 5.37
N TYR A 244 -13.10 9.59 6.03
CA TYR A 244 -14.27 8.98 5.38
C TYR A 244 -14.80 9.73 4.16
N LYS A 245 -14.68 11.07 4.12
CA LYS A 245 -15.09 11.90 2.99
C LYS A 245 -14.28 11.62 1.71
N TYR A 246 -13.09 11.05 1.85
CA TYR A 246 -12.24 10.73 0.72
C TYR A 246 -12.67 9.44 -0.01
N ALA A 247 -13.53 8.61 0.61
CA ALA A 247 -14.03 7.39 -0.02
C ALA A 247 -14.70 7.63 -1.39
N GLN A 248 -15.32 8.80 -1.59
CA GLN A 248 -15.91 9.19 -2.87
C GLN A 248 -14.88 9.45 -3.98
N TYR A 249 -13.61 9.62 -3.64
CA TYR A 249 -12.51 9.87 -4.58
C TYR A 249 -11.55 8.68 -4.66
N GLN A 250 -11.93 7.52 -4.16
CA GLN A 250 -11.15 6.31 -4.33
C GLN A 250 -11.38 5.70 -5.71
N HIS A 251 -10.29 5.24 -6.33
CA HIS A 251 -10.31 4.69 -7.68
C HIS A 251 -10.36 3.15 -7.72
N GLN A 252 -10.61 2.49 -6.60
CA GLN A 252 -10.85 1.05 -6.55
C GLN A 252 -12.17 0.74 -7.28
N ALA A 253 -12.09 -0.12 -8.30
CA ALA A 253 -13.26 -0.50 -9.07
C ALA A 253 -14.19 -1.43 -8.28
N CYS A 254 -15.48 -1.37 -8.59
CA CYS A 254 -16.48 -2.32 -8.11
C CYS A 254 -16.47 -3.60 -8.96
N PRO A 255 -17.01 -4.72 -8.45
CA PRO A 255 -17.05 -5.99 -9.20
C PRO A 255 -17.67 -5.89 -10.58
N SER A 256 -18.76 -5.11 -10.71
CA SER A 256 -19.43 -4.87 -12.00
C SER A 256 -18.55 -4.13 -13.00
N GLU A 257 -17.73 -3.19 -12.55
CA GLU A 257 -16.81 -2.42 -13.41
C GLU A 257 -15.66 -3.31 -13.91
N ILE A 258 -15.13 -4.20 -13.07
CA ILE A 258 -14.11 -5.19 -13.44
C ILE A 258 -14.68 -6.12 -14.53
N LYS A 259 -15.86 -6.72 -14.29
CA LYS A 259 -16.53 -7.61 -15.24
C LYS A 259 -16.81 -6.90 -16.56
N SER A 260 -17.33 -5.67 -16.52
CA SER A 260 -17.64 -4.87 -17.70
C SER A 260 -16.37 -4.58 -18.53
N THR A 261 -15.28 -4.19 -17.89
CA THR A 261 -14.01 -3.92 -18.59
C THR A 261 -13.42 -5.19 -19.20
N TRP A 262 -13.47 -6.32 -18.47
CA TRP A 262 -13.06 -7.63 -18.98
C TRP A 262 -13.81 -8.01 -20.25
N HIS A 263 -15.12 -7.84 -20.23
CA HIS A 263 -15.98 -8.11 -21.41
C HIS A 263 -15.67 -7.16 -22.58
N GLN A 264 -15.42 -5.86 -22.32
CA GLN A 264 -15.02 -4.89 -23.35
C GLN A 264 -13.70 -5.26 -24.04
N HIS A 265 -12.79 -5.88 -23.30
CA HIS A 265 -11.52 -6.43 -23.82
C HIS A 265 -11.70 -7.77 -24.54
N LYS A 266 -12.94 -8.30 -24.65
CA LYS A 266 -13.27 -9.57 -25.31
C LYS A 266 -12.52 -10.77 -24.73
N LEU A 267 -12.16 -10.73 -23.46
CA LEU A 267 -11.53 -11.84 -22.77
C LEU A 267 -12.59 -12.89 -22.39
N GLU A 268 -12.15 -14.16 -22.32
CA GLU A 268 -13.03 -15.26 -21.96
C GLU A 268 -13.54 -15.10 -20.52
N GLU A 269 -14.86 -15.09 -20.34
CA GLU A 269 -15.50 -14.91 -19.02
C GLU A 269 -15.10 -16.03 -18.04
N SER A 270 -14.93 -17.24 -18.54
CA SER A 270 -14.49 -18.41 -17.76
C SER A 270 -13.12 -18.26 -17.13
N LYS A 271 -12.29 -17.34 -17.64
CA LYS A 271 -10.96 -17.05 -17.12
C LYS A 271 -10.94 -16.00 -16.00
N LEU A 272 -12.03 -15.25 -15.82
CA LEU A 272 -12.11 -14.25 -14.73
C LEU A 272 -12.66 -14.90 -13.46
N ALA A 273 -11.81 -15.09 -12.46
CA ALA A 273 -12.23 -15.61 -11.16
C ALA A 273 -12.42 -14.46 -10.15
N MET A 274 -13.66 -14.03 -9.97
CA MET A 274 -14.05 -13.02 -8.98
C MET A 274 -14.26 -13.71 -7.62
N LEU A 275 -13.30 -13.56 -6.72
CA LEU A 275 -13.34 -14.18 -5.39
C LEU A 275 -13.70 -13.14 -4.32
N SER A 276 -14.52 -13.57 -3.36
CA SER A 276 -14.83 -12.83 -2.13
C SER A 276 -14.26 -13.56 -0.92
N THR A 277 -14.17 -12.89 0.22
CA THR A 277 -13.60 -13.45 1.44
C THR A 277 -14.15 -14.85 1.78
N GLY A 278 -13.26 -15.83 1.84
CA GLY A 278 -13.56 -17.23 2.13
C GLY A 278 -13.94 -18.08 0.91
N ASP A 279 -13.96 -17.50 -0.31
CA ASP A 279 -14.13 -18.30 -1.52
C ASP A 279 -12.86 -19.09 -1.83
N VAL A 280 -13.03 -20.31 -2.32
CA VAL A 280 -11.93 -21.21 -2.65
C VAL A 280 -12.01 -21.62 -4.11
N LEU A 281 -11.01 -21.24 -4.90
CA LEU A 281 -10.78 -21.75 -6.24
C LEU A 281 -9.93 -23.02 -6.15
N ASP A 282 -10.47 -24.15 -6.62
CA ASP A 282 -9.73 -25.40 -6.72
C ASP A 282 -9.25 -25.59 -8.18
N LEU A 283 -7.94 -25.50 -8.39
CA LEU A 283 -7.33 -25.62 -9.71
C LEU A 283 -7.50 -27.02 -10.30
N SER A 284 -7.57 -28.06 -9.46
CA SER A 284 -7.71 -29.43 -9.94
C SER A 284 -9.09 -29.74 -10.53
N SER A 285 -10.15 -29.22 -9.89
CA SER A 285 -11.52 -29.36 -10.40
C SER A 285 -11.98 -28.19 -11.26
N ARG A 286 -11.14 -27.14 -11.38
CA ARG A 286 -11.45 -25.87 -12.08
C ARG A 286 -12.77 -25.24 -11.61
N SER A 287 -13.04 -25.29 -10.33
CA SER A 287 -14.29 -24.83 -9.74
C SER A 287 -14.09 -23.93 -8.53
N THR A 288 -15.02 -23.03 -8.30
CA THR A 288 -15.00 -22.13 -7.14
C THR A 288 -16.09 -22.54 -6.15
N SER A 289 -15.68 -22.77 -4.90
CA SER A 289 -16.61 -22.94 -3.79
C SER A 289 -16.84 -21.57 -3.12
N LEU A 290 -18.10 -21.13 -3.11
CA LEU A 290 -18.46 -19.82 -2.57
C LEU A 290 -18.66 -19.89 -1.05
N SER A 291 -18.10 -18.93 -0.33
CA SER A 291 -18.30 -18.79 1.11
C SER A 291 -19.69 -18.20 1.41
N PRO A 292 -20.50 -18.84 2.28
CA PRO A 292 -21.78 -18.28 2.71
C PRO A 292 -21.61 -17.07 3.65
N LEU A 293 -20.39 -16.82 4.14
CA LEU A 293 -20.07 -15.71 5.04
C LEU A 293 -19.45 -14.51 4.32
N ALA A 294 -19.25 -14.59 3.01
CA ALA A 294 -18.75 -13.44 2.24
C ALA A 294 -19.79 -12.31 2.24
N LEU A 295 -19.34 -11.13 2.59
CA LEU A 295 -20.14 -9.91 2.61
C LEU A 295 -19.98 -9.12 1.31
N ASP A 296 -21.02 -8.42 0.90
CA ASP A 296 -21.00 -7.40 -0.18
C ASP A 296 -20.30 -7.85 -1.47
N ARG A 297 -20.62 -9.05 -1.99
CA ARG A 297 -19.99 -9.60 -3.20
C ARG A 297 -20.12 -8.70 -4.43
N ASP A 298 -21.26 -8.09 -4.62
CA ASP A 298 -21.59 -7.23 -5.77
C ASP A 298 -21.77 -5.77 -5.35
N PHE A 299 -20.92 -5.28 -4.45
CA PHE A 299 -20.97 -3.92 -3.93
C PHE A 299 -20.81 -2.88 -5.04
N THR A 300 -21.40 -1.71 -4.79
CA THR A 300 -21.29 -0.51 -5.62
C THR A 300 -20.34 0.50 -4.96
N GLN A 301 -20.01 1.56 -5.72
CA GLN A 301 -19.27 2.70 -5.14
C GLN A 301 -20.06 3.37 -4.00
N GLN A 302 -21.40 3.40 -4.10
CA GLN A 302 -22.23 3.98 -3.04
C GLN A 302 -22.16 3.15 -1.75
N ASP A 303 -22.19 1.82 -1.84
CA ASP A 303 -22.05 0.93 -0.67
C ASP A 303 -20.70 1.17 0.05
N ARG A 304 -19.62 1.34 -0.71
CA ARG A 304 -18.30 1.69 -0.18
C ARG A 304 -18.32 3.03 0.56
N ILE A 305 -18.93 4.07 -0.02
CA ILE A 305 -19.07 5.39 0.57
C ILE A 305 -19.89 5.33 1.86
N ASP A 306 -20.99 4.58 1.87
CA ASP A 306 -21.86 4.44 3.03
C ASP A 306 -21.16 3.68 4.16
N TYR A 307 -20.39 2.64 3.81
CA TYR A 307 -19.54 1.94 4.78
C TYR A 307 -18.48 2.88 5.38
N ALA A 308 -17.75 3.63 4.54
CA ALA A 308 -16.79 4.63 5.03
C ALA A 308 -17.42 5.64 5.99
N LYS A 309 -18.63 6.11 5.67
CA LYS A 309 -19.41 7.03 6.51
C LYS A 309 -19.79 6.43 7.85
N SER A 310 -20.06 5.12 7.91
CA SER A 310 -20.34 4.42 9.17
C SER A 310 -19.12 4.41 10.10
N LEU A 311 -17.92 4.50 9.55
CA LEU A 311 -16.63 4.50 10.25
C LEU A 311 -16.16 5.90 10.70
N LYS A 312 -16.92 6.97 10.43
CA LYS A 312 -16.52 8.36 10.66
C LYS A 312 -16.04 8.71 12.09
N ASN A 313 -16.48 7.93 13.06
CA ASN A 313 -16.12 8.11 14.48
C ASN A 313 -15.00 7.16 14.93
N PHE A 314 -14.39 6.41 14.02
CA PHE A 314 -13.26 5.55 14.36
C PHE A 314 -12.09 6.43 14.84
N PRO A 315 -11.44 6.09 15.96
CA PRO A 315 -10.40 6.92 16.55
C PRO A 315 -9.18 7.04 15.61
N CYS A 316 -8.63 8.24 15.53
CA CYS A 316 -7.34 8.48 14.89
C CYS A 316 -6.27 8.61 15.97
N GLU A 317 -5.30 7.71 15.97
CA GLU A 317 -4.24 7.70 16.98
C GLU A 317 -3.40 8.98 16.97
N LEU A 318 -3.23 9.61 15.79
CA LEU A 318 -2.49 10.86 15.68
C LEU A 318 -3.14 11.98 16.51
N HIS A 319 -4.46 11.97 16.67
CA HIS A 319 -5.16 12.99 17.47
C HIS A 319 -4.91 12.86 18.97
N SER A 320 -4.39 11.74 19.44
CA SER A 320 -4.02 11.52 20.85
C SER A 320 -2.56 11.85 21.14
N ILE A 321 -1.75 12.18 20.12
CA ILE A 321 -0.36 12.52 20.33
C ILE A 321 -0.25 13.83 21.11
N ALA A 322 0.32 13.72 22.31
CA ALA A 322 0.66 14.86 23.14
C ALA A 322 2.08 15.36 22.82
N TRP A 323 2.34 16.61 23.14
CA TRP A 323 3.72 17.12 23.13
C TRP A 323 4.54 16.32 24.14
N PRO A 324 5.70 15.76 23.77
CA PRO A 324 6.50 14.97 24.71
C PRO A 324 6.92 15.80 25.91
N GLU A 325 6.67 15.30 27.12
CA GLU A 325 7.16 15.93 28.35
C GLU A 325 8.69 16.05 28.29
N GLY A 326 9.19 17.22 28.64
CA GLY A 326 10.63 17.51 28.60
C GLY A 326 11.19 17.90 27.23
N LEU A 327 10.40 17.90 26.15
CA LEU A 327 10.84 18.46 24.88
C LEU A 327 10.80 19.99 24.92
N MET A 328 11.90 20.58 25.36
CA MET A 328 12.03 22.04 25.51
C MET A 328 12.40 22.77 24.23
N MET A 329 12.54 22.05 23.11
CA MET A 329 12.98 22.65 21.84
C MET A 329 11.83 23.36 21.15
N PRO A 330 12.01 24.59 20.69
CA PRO A 330 11.05 25.28 19.83
C PRO A 330 10.86 24.52 18.53
N ILE A 331 9.65 24.59 17.96
CA ILE A 331 9.31 23.88 16.69
C ILE A 331 10.27 24.23 15.54
N ASN A 332 10.74 25.47 15.46
CA ASN A 332 11.72 25.89 14.47
C ASN A 332 13.05 25.12 14.57
N SER A 333 13.52 24.81 15.79
CA SER A 333 14.72 24.00 15.97
C SER A 333 14.53 22.56 15.56
N LEU A 334 13.34 21.98 15.76
CA LEU A 334 12.98 20.65 15.30
C LEU A 334 12.93 20.60 13.76
N LEU A 335 12.30 21.60 13.15
CA LEU A 335 12.24 21.73 11.69
C LEU A 335 13.64 21.88 11.06
N PHE A 336 14.51 22.67 11.69
CA PHE A 336 15.90 22.81 11.25
C PHE A 336 16.66 21.47 11.29
N LYS A 337 16.51 20.70 12.37
CA LYS A 337 17.16 19.38 12.46
C LYS A 337 16.62 18.42 11.41
N ALA A 338 15.32 18.36 11.22
CA ALA A 338 14.72 17.51 10.20
C ALA A 338 15.19 17.90 8.80
N ARG A 339 15.28 19.21 8.51
CA ARG A 339 15.83 19.71 7.25
C ARG A 339 17.29 19.29 7.03
N ALA A 340 18.11 19.31 8.08
CA ALA A 340 19.49 18.88 7.98
C ALA A 340 19.60 17.39 7.56
N ASN A 341 18.66 16.53 7.98
CA ASN A 341 18.61 15.14 7.53
C ASN A 341 18.25 15.04 6.04
N VAL A 342 17.29 15.83 5.56
CA VAL A 342 16.97 15.92 4.12
C VAL A 342 18.17 16.41 3.33
N TRP A 343 18.91 17.42 3.83
CA TRP A 343 20.14 17.91 3.20
C TRP A 343 21.20 16.82 3.04
N ARG A 344 21.46 16.05 4.10
CA ARG A 344 22.39 14.92 4.03
C ARG A 344 21.96 13.87 3.02
N ALA A 345 20.65 13.62 2.91
CA ALA A 345 20.13 12.73 1.89
C ALA A 345 20.32 13.29 0.48
N GLN A 346 20.09 14.59 0.27
CA GLN A 346 20.35 15.26 -1.00
C GLN A 346 21.82 15.14 -1.42
N GLU A 347 22.76 15.40 -0.50
CA GLU A 347 24.18 15.26 -0.75
C GLU A 347 24.55 13.82 -1.12
N LYS A 348 24.05 12.84 -0.35
CA LYS A 348 24.30 11.41 -0.60
C LYS A 348 23.76 10.94 -1.94
N LEU A 349 22.58 11.43 -2.35
CA LEU A 349 21.89 11.05 -3.58
C LEU A 349 22.26 11.97 -4.76
N SER A 350 23.02 13.03 -4.52
CA SER A 350 23.36 14.08 -5.51
C SER A 350 22.13 14.68 -6.18
N THR A 351 21.07 14.90 -5.40
CA THR A 351 19.74 15.26 -5.91
C THR A 351 19.25 16.55 -5.29
N TYR A 352 19.00 17.57 -6.11
CA TYR A 352 18.61 18.92 -5.66
C TYR A 352 17.39 19.42 -6.45
N PRO A 353 16.16 19.11 -6.01
CA PRO A 353 14.94 19.58 -6.69
C PRO A 353 14.85 21.09 -6.73
N ASP A 354 14.50 21.64 -7.88
CA ASP A 354 14.21 23.07 -8.03
C ASP A 354 12.74 23.38 -7.73
N THR A 355 12.30 23.00 -6.53
CA THR A 355 10.92 23.17 -6.06
C THR A 355 10.93 23.79 -4.68
N ASP A 356 10.16 24.86 -4.47
CA ASP A 356 9.95 25.42 -3.15
C ASP A 356 9.00 24.50 -2.33
N VAL A 357 9.45 24.04 -1.17
CA VAL A 357 8.66 23.17 -0.28
C VAL A 357 8.19 23.98 0.92
N PHE A 358 6.89 23.96 1.18
CA PHE A 358 6.29 24.60 2.33
C PHE A 358 5.56 23.56 3.19
N LEU A 359 5.72 23.68 4.50
CA LEU A 359 4.85 23.04 5.49
C LEU A 359 3.92 24.11 6.05
N HIS A 360 2.63 23.97 5.78
CA HIS A 360 1.59 24.74 6.46
C HIS A 360 1.19 23.96 7.71
N ILE A 361 1.45 24.54 8.87
CA ILE A 361 1.27 23.87 10.17
C ILE A 361 0.14 24.54 10.92
N GLU A 362 -0.94 23.80 11.13
CA GLU A 362 -2.10 24.25 11.89
C GLU A 362 -1.98 23.89 13.37
N PRO A 363 -2.16 24.86 14.30
CA PRO A 363 -2.10 24.59 15.72
C PRO A 363 -3.31 23.76 16.17
N VAL A 364 -3.09 22.85 17.11
CA VAL A 364 -4.14 22.13 17.81
C VAL A 364 -4.17 22.61 19.26
N GLU A 365 -5.34 22.91 19.80
CA GLU A 365 -5.54 23.57 21.10
C GLU A 365 -4.84 22.90 22.30
N MET A 366 -4.54 21.61 22.21
CA MET A 366 -3.99 20.82 23.31
C MET A 366 -2.46 20.76 23.36
N LEU A 367 -1.73 21.47 22.50
CA LEU A 367 -0.27 21.42 22.47
C LEU A 367 0.36 22.68 23.06
N PRO A 368 1.24 22.55 24.07
CA PRO A 368 1.93 23.68 24.71
C PRO A 368 3.00 24.34 23.82
N ALA A 369 3.11 23.95 22.56
CA ALA A 369 4.17 24.35 21.62
C ALA A 369 4.26 25.85 21.29
N GLY A 370 3.41 26.68 21.88
CA GLY A 370 3.45 28.13 21.68
C GLY A 370 2.91 28.61 20.32
N LEU A 371 2.48 27.68 19.44
CA LEU A 371 1.81 28.03 18.19
C LEU A 371 0.38 28.48 18.48
N LYS A 372 0.13 29.78 18.37
CA LYS A 372 -1.18 30.41 18.56
C LYS A 372 -1.93 30.65 17.25
N SER A 373 -1.23 30.52 16.12
CA SER A 373 -1.76 30.75 14.77
C SER A 373 -1.03 29.84 13.78
N PRO A 374 -1.62 29.52 12.63
CA PRO A 374 -0.94 28.79 11.57
C PRO A 374 0.38 29.45 11.15
N ILE A 375 1.35 28.63 10.79
CA ILE A 375 2.64 29.07 10.24
C ILE A 375 2.95 28.34 8.94
N TYR A 376 3.79 28.98 8.11
CA TYR A 376 4.39 28.40 6.93
C TYR A 376 5.90 28.23 7.16
N ALA A 377 6.38 27.02 7.09
CA ALA A 377 7.81 26.73 7.12
C ALA A 377 8.29 26.43 5.71
N LYS A 378 9.04 27.35 5.11
CA LYS A 378 9.72 27.11 3.83
C LYS A 378 10.97 26.28 4.07
N ILE A 379 11.00 25.11 3.49
CA ILE A 379 12.11 24.16 3.53
C ILE A 379 12.96 24.40 2.27
N SER A 380 14.11 25.02 2.43
CA SER A 380 15.01 25.26 1.29
C SER A 380 15.58 23.97 0.74
N MET A 381 15.55 23.75 -0.57
CA MET A 381 16.16 22.58 -1.22
C MET A 381 17.59 22.87 -1.70
N ASP A 382 18.04 24.11 -1.64
CA ASP A 382 19.37 24.61 -1.99
C ASP A 382 20.29 24.90 -0.80
N SER A 383 19.78 24.80 0.42
CA SER A 383 20.55 25.06 1.65
C SER A 383 19.90 24.37 2.86
N GLU A 384 20.63 24.25 3.97
CA GLU A 384 20.09 23.70 5.25
C GLU A 384 19.09 24.63 5.95
N ARG A 385 18.60 25.68 5.30
CA ARG A 385 17.79 26.72 5.93
C ARG A 385 16.31 26.33 5.97
N VAL A 386 15.67 26.77 7.05
CA VAL A 386 14.21 26.80 7.20
C VAL A 386 13.82 28.23 7.49
N LYS A 387 12.93 28.80 6.69
CA LYS A 387 12.32 30.11 6.95
C LYS A 387 10.90 29.87 7.47
N ILE A 388 10.58 30.41 8.64
CA ILE A 388 9.24 30.34 9.21
C ILE A 388 8.58 31.71 9.09
N ASP A 389 7.35 31.73 8.58
CA ASP A 389 6.55 32.92 8.37
C ASP A 389 5.08 32.65 8.71
N THR A 390 4.31 33.71 8.91
CA THR A 390 2.85 33.66 9.07
C THR A 390 2.11 33.88 7.75
N ILE A 391 2.83 34.20 6.68
CA ILE A 391 2.29 34.47 5.36
C ILE A 391 2.89 33.49 4.35
N PHE A 392 2.03 32.99 3.46
CA PHE A 392 2.47 32.14 2.35
C PHE A 392 3.04 33.03 1.22
N GLU A 393 4.34 32.92 0.99
CA GLU A 393 5.04 33.67 -0.03
C GLU A 393 5.90 32.75 -0.90
N PRO A 394 5.33 32.08 -1.94
CA PRO A 394 6.11 31.28 -2.87
C PRO A 394 7.02 32.16 -3.72
N THR A 395 8.14 31.63 -4.16
CA THR A 395 9.04 32.32 -5.10
C THR A 395 8.32 32.47 -6.44
N LYS A 396 8.29 33.68 -6.99
CA LYS A 396 7.64 33.95 -8.27
C LYS A 396 8.25 33.09 -9.38
N ASP A 397 7.38 32.50 -10.18
CA ASP A 397 7.74 31.68 -11.35
C ASP A 397 8.56 30.40 -11.03
N LYS A 398 8.61 30.01 -9.75
CA LYS A 398 9.26 28.77 -9.32
C LYS A 398 8.20 27.73 -8.93
N PRO A 399 8.37 26.43 -9.30
CA PRO A 399 7.52 25.36 -8.80
C PRO A 399 7.47 25.32 -7.28
N TYR A 400 6.29 25.03 -6.72
CA TYR A 400 6.16 24.87 -5.29
C TYR A 400 5.20 23.74 -4.91
N ILE A 401 5.39 23.22 -3.70
CA ILE A 401 4.47 22.29 -3.05
C ILE A 401 4.23 22.71 -1.61
N VAL A 402 2.97 22.65 -1.18
CA VAL A 402 2.55 22.91 0.20
C VAL A 402 1.96 21.65 0.79
N PHE A 403 2.51 21.20 1.90
CA PHE A 403 1.96 20.13 2.72
C PHE A 403 1.29 20.77 3.94
N SER A 404 -0.04 20.74 3.98
CA SER A 404 -0.81 21.29 5.11
C SER A 404 -1.17 20.19 6.09
N MET A 405 -0.74 20.35 7.34
CA MET A 405 -0.89 19.35 8.39
C MET A 405 -1.13 19.98 9.75
N THR A 406 -1.68 19.20 10.67
CA THR A 406 -1.76 19.62 12.09
C THR A 406 -0.41 19.47 12.79
N THR A 407 -0.23 20.17 13.89
CA THR A 407 0.97 20.04 14.74
C THR A 407 1.17 18.58 15.21
N GLN A 408 0.11 17.83 15.43
CA GLN A 408 0.17 16.42 15.84
C GLN A 408 0.79 15.52 14.75
N VAL A 409 0.36 15.70 13.51
CA VAL A 409 0.94 14.98 12.35
C VAL A 409 2.43 15.32 12.20
N LEU A 410 2.78 16.60 12.32
CA LEU A 410 4.17 17.05 12.28
C LEU A 410 5.02 16.39 13.37
N ILE A 411 4.54 16.37 14.61
CA ILE A 411 5.28 15.74 15.73
C ILE A 411 5.45 14.25 15.49
N ALA A 412 4.39 13.58 15.04
CA ALA A 412 4.47 12.15 14.71
C ALA A 412 5.56 11.88 13.66
N LEU A 413 5.63 12.69 12.61
CA LEU A 413 6.68 12.60 11.59
C LEU A 413 8.07 12.83 12.18
N LEU A 414 8.25 13.93 12.91
CA LEU A 414 9.54 14.31 13.45
C LEU A 414 10.10 13.27 14.42
N LEU A 415 9.25 12.68 15.25
CA LEU A 415 9.64 11.70 16.27
C LEU A 415 9.61 10.24 15.76
N GLY A 416 9.30 10.00 14.49
CA GLY A 416 9.24 8.67 13.92
C GLY A 416 8.02 7.85 14.34
N GLY A 417 6.97 8.50 14.85
CA GLY A 417 5.69 7.87 15.17
C GLY A 417 4.84 7.56 13.93
N THR A 418 5.20 8.12 12.78
CA THR A 418 4.62 7.79 11.47
C THR A 418 5.67 7.98 10.37
N PHE A 419 5.40 7.43 9.19
CA PHE A 419 6.24 7.62 8.01
C PHE A 419 5.60 8.67 7.08
N TRP A 420 6.40 9.30 6.23
CA TRP A 420 5.93 10.35 5.34
C TRP A 420 4.75 9.90 4.46
N ASN A 421 4.87 8.74 3.81
CA ASN A 421 3.84 8.18 2.94
C ASN A 421 2.52 7.85 3.67
N VAL A 422 2.56 7.54 4.96
CA VAL A 422 1.37 7.35 5.81
C VAL A 422 0.80 8.69 6.24
N ALA A 423 1.67 9.63 6.64
CA ALA A 423 1.26 10.98 7.07
C ALA A 423 0.56 11.76 5.94
N GLU A 424 0.93 11.53 4.67
CA GLU A 424 0.28 12.14 3.51
C GLU A 424 -1.25 11.90 3.46
N TYR A 425 -1.74 10.79 4.00
CA TYR A 425 -3.19 10.54 4.15
C TYR A 425 -3.88 11.47 5.16
N HIS A 426 -3.09 12.10 6.05
CA HIS A 426 -3.56 13.02 7.10
C HIS A 426 -3.23 14.50 6.78
N MET A 427 -2.84 14.78 5.55
CA MET A 427 -2.49 16.12 5.06
C MET A 427 -3.41 16.54 3.91
N THR A 428 -3.36 17.82 3.57
CA THR A 428 -3.75 18.28 2.25
C THR A 428 -2.51 18.76 1.51
N ILE A 429 -2.51 18.57 0.18
CA ILE A 429 -1.38 18.90 -0.67
C ILE A 429 -1.82 19.87 -1.75
N GLU A 430 -1.06 20.96 -1.91
CA GLU A 430 -1.16 21.86 -3.04
C GLU A 430 0.17 21.87 -3.79
N ARG A 431 0.16 21.82 -5.11
CA ARG A 431 1.36 21.90 -5.92
C ARG A 431 1.14 22.69 -7.20
N VAL A 432 2.14 23.45 -7.59
CA VAL A 432 2.13 24.27 -8.80
C VAL A 432 3.51 24.19 -9.47
N PRO A 433 3.63 23.80 -10.74
CA PRO A 433 2.56 23.20 -11.56
C PRO A 433 2.09 21.86 -11.00
N ASP A 434 0.95 21.37 -11.48
CA ASP A 434 0.42 20.05 -11.13
C ASP A 434 1.26 18.93 -11.79
N GLN A 435 2.49 18.80 -11.33
CA GLN A 435 3.43 17.78 -11.77
C GLN A 435 3.96 17.01 -10.56
N PHE A 436 3.94 15.69 -10.68
CA PHE A 436 4.54 14.83 -9.68
C PHE A 436 6.06 14.91 -9.75
N ASP A 437 6.70 15.08 -8.58
CA ASP A 437 8.15 15.02 -8.42
C ASP A 437 8.50 13.87 -7.48
N PRO A 438 8.85 12.68 -8.03
CA PRO A 438 9.18 11.51 -7.22
C PRO A 438 10.43 11.74 -6.37
N THR A 439 11.39 12.49 -6.88
CA THR A 439 12.63 12.83 -6.18
C THR A 439 12.36 13.59 -4.89
N LEU A 440 11.52 14.62 -4.99
CA LEU A 440 11.12 15.40 -3.82
C LEU A 440 10.42 14.52 -2.76
N ARG A 441 9.49 13.66 -3.19
CA ARG A 441 8.80 12.76 -2.27
C ARG A 441 9.77 11.82 -1.56
N SER A 442 10.72 11.24 -2.28
CA SER A 442 11.75 10.38 -1.70
C SER A 442 12.62 11.12 -0.68
N LEU A 443 12.98 12.38 -0.96
CA LEU A 443 13.74 13.21 -0.03
C LEU A 443 12.94 13.54 1.24
N MET A 444 11.64 13.80 1.12
CA MET A 444 10.79 14.12 2.28
C MET A 444 10.65 12.94 3.25
N ALA A 445 10.90 11.71 2.84
CA ALA A 445 10.98 10.55 3.74
C ALA A 445 12.10 10.66 4.79
N TYR A 446 13.10 11.49 4.54
CA TYR A 446 14.18 11.80 5.50
C TYR A 446 13.86 12.98 6.43
N PHE A 447 12.70 13.62 6.27
CA PHE A 447 12.26 14.73 7.10
C PHE A 447 11.80 14.25 8.49
N LYS A 448 12.77 13.91 9.33
CA LYS A 448 12.59 13.41 10.72
C LYS A 448 13.80 13.78 11.58
N LEU A 449 13.69 13.66 12.91
CA LEU A 449 14.77 13.93 13.86
C LEU A 449 15.82 12.83 13.91
#